data_8accb2518197506397db80fbb72e0b07
#
_entry.id   8accb2518197506397db80fbb72e0b07
#
_cell.length_a   1.000
_cell.length_b   1.000
_cell.length_c   1.000
_cell.angle_alpha   90.00
_cell.angle_beta   90.00
_cell.angle_gamma   90.00
#
_symmetry.space_group_name_H-M   'P 1'
#
loop_
_entity.id
_entity.type
_entity.pdbx_description
1 polymer ?
#
loop_
_entity_poly.entity_id
_entity_poly.type
_entity_poly.pdbx_seq_one_letter_code
_entity_poly.pdbx_strand_id
1 'polypeptide(L)'
;MRKLYHRQLVEARHEMLSIYETIDLALHDAVRAFISGDKKLAGATREKTYQIDARCANLEAVCYNLIATQGPVASDFRLLQTIIYTDFCLQRMCDKVRRTARAAKLRVSADIELPAELIELVEEEAKTVYRVMGTAASVLVLNDLGLLRELSEQEESAHGVYEEFFRSYNRMAAIDLGEGSDDSSYDDLRRVIMASRYLDRCAQYSIDAAARILFLLTGQRWNQMEIATFDEDELEGMRVPAGEGAFLDPASDALCVARIPRDELDPRVCELIEGAAGVSPAE
;
A
#
# COMPACT_ATOMS: atom_id res chain seq x y z
N MET A 1 34.03 -3.12 7.00
CA MET A 1 32.81 -2.89 7.78
C MET A 1 31.80 -2.03 6.99
N ARG A 2 32.18 -0.87 6.45
CA ARG A 2 31.28 0.06 5.73
C ARG A 2 30.57 -0.57 4.51
N LYS A 3 31.28 -1.35 3.68
CA LYS A 3 30.68 -2.05 2.52
C LYS A 3 29.59 -3.06 2.91
N LEU A 4 29.74 -3.75 4.04
CA LEU A 4 28.73 -4.67 4.54
C LEU A 4 27.49 -3.93 5.01
N TYR A 5 27.68 -2.82 5.73
CA TYR A 5 26.59 -1.96 6.19
C TYR A 5 25.76 -1.41 5.03
N HIS A 6 26.41 -0.87 3.98
CA HIS A 6 25.70 -0.35 2.81
C HIS A 6 24.90 -1.46 2.09
N ARG A 7 25.48 -2.66 1.97
CA ARG A 7 24.73 -3.79 1.41
C ARG A 7 23.49 -4.13 2.24
N GLN A 8 23.59 -4.10 3.56
CA GLN A 8 22.45 -4.34 4.44
C GLN A 8 21.36 -3.26 4.31
N LEU A 9 21.71 -1.99 4.07
CA LEU A 9 20.74 -0.93 3.77
C LEU A 9 19.99 -1.20 2.46
N VAL A 10 20.70 -1.59 1.41
CA VAL A 10 20.11 -1.94 0.11
C VAL A 10 19.20 -3.16 0.26
N GLU A 11 19.67 -4.21 0.93
CA GLU A 11 18.89 -5.43 1.19
C GLU A 11 17.60 -5.11 1.98
N ALA A 12 17.65 -4.24 2.98
CA ALA A 12 16.47 -3.83 3.75
C ALA A 12 15.45 -3.06 2.88
N ARG A 13 15.93 -2.17 1.98
CA ARG A 13 15.05 -1.45 1.05
C ARG A 13 14.39 -2.39 0.04
N HIS A 14 15.15 -3.33 -0.52
CA HIS A 14 14.60 -4.33 -1.44
C HIS A 14 13.59 -5.25 -0.76
N GLU A 15 13.85 -5.67 0.48
CA GLU A 15 12.90 -6.50 1.24
C GLU A 15 11.59 -5.75 1.51
N MET A 16 11.66 -4.46 1.84
CA MET A 16 10.47 -3.61 1.99
C MET A 16 9.61 -3.60 0.71
N LEU A 17 10.23 -3.39 -0.45
CA LEU A 17 9.53 -3.39 -1.75
C LEU A 17 8.96 -4.76 -2.11
N SER A 18 9.70 -5.82 -1.84
CA SER A 18 9.23 -7.20 -2.07
C SER A 18 8.06 -7.59 -1.15
N ILE A 19 8.03 -7.08 0.09
CA ILE A 19 6.87 -7.23 0.98
C ILE A 19 5.67 -6.47 0.41
N TYR A 20 5.88 -5.24 -0.06
CA TYR A 20 4.82 -4.42 -0.66
C TYR A 20 4.14 -5.15 -1.82
N GLU A 21 4.92 -5.63 -2.78
CA GLU A 21 4.44 -6.41 -3.93
C GLU A 21 3.70 -7.69 -3.49
N THR A 22 4.23 -8.39 -2.48
CA THR A 22 3.57 -9.60 -1.97
C THR A 22 2.20 -9.29 -1.36
N ILE A 23 2.03 -8.12 -0.73
CA ILE A 23 0.75 -7.64 -0.18
C ILE A 23 -0.21 -7.28 -1.31
N ASP A 24 0.25 -6.61 -2.35
CA ASP A 24 -0.56 -6.27 -3.52
C ASP A 24 -1.15 -7.52 -4.17
N LEU A 25 -0.33 -8.51 -4.48
CA LEU A 25 -0.79 -9.80 -5.00
C LEU A 25 -1.77 -10.51 -4.06
N ALA A 26 -1.53 -10.44 -2.75
CA ALA A 26 -2.43 -11.03 -1.77
C ALA A 26 -3.77 -10.28 -1.69
N LEU A 27 -3.79 -8.97 -1.94
CA LEU A 27 -5.02 -8.19 -2.02
C LEU A 27 -5.83 -8.59 -3.25
N HIS A 28 -5.19 -8.73 -4.42
CA HIS A 28 -5.83 -9.26 -5.62
C HIS A 28 -6.48 -10.64 -5.38
N ASP A 29 -5.76 -11.54 -4.72
CA ASP A 29 -6.29 -12.86 -4.37
C ASP A 29 -7.46 -12.79 -3.39
N ALA A 30 -7.39 -11.89 -2.39
CA ALA A 30 -8.46 -11.71 -1.41
C ALA A 30 -9.75 -11.17 -2.04
N VAL A 31 -9.63 -10.18 -2.93
CA VAL A 31 -10.76 -9.60 -3.67
C VAL A 31 -11.36 -10.63 -4.62
N ARG A 32 -10.53 -11.32 -5.40
CA ARG A 32 -10.99 -12.40 -6.29
C ARG A 32 -11.73 -13.48 -5.51
N ALA A 33 -11.21 -13.93 -4.38
CA ALA A 33 -11.88 -14.90 -3.53
C ALA A 33 -13.21 -14.37 -2.97
N PHE A 34 -13.26 -13.07 -2.64
CA PHE A 34 -14.48 -12.43 -2.15
C PHE A 34 -15.56 -12.36 -3.21
N ILE A 35 -15.21 -12.01 -4.45
CA ILE A 35 -16.13 -11.89 -5.59
C ILE A 35 -16.60 -13.28 -6.06
N SER A 36 -15.66 -14.19 -6.32
CA SER A 36 -15.96 -15.52 -6.87
C SER A 36 -16.53 -16.51 -5.85
N GLY A 37 -16.43 -16.21 -4.55
CA GLY A 37 -16.81 -17.16 -3.53
C GLY A 37 -15.81 -18.32 -3.34
N ASP A 38 -14.55 -18.17 -3.77
CA ASP A 38 -13.54 -19.23 -3.66
C ASP A 38 -12.98 -19.34 -2.23
N LYS A 39 -13.57 -20.25 -1.46
CA LYS A 39 -13.19 -20.54 -0.07
C LYS A 39 -11.76 -21.06 0.07
N LYS A 40 -11.26 -21.78 -0.95
CA LYS A 40 -9.91 -22.34 -0.95
C LYS A 40 -8.88 -21.23 -1.13
N LEU A 41 -9.12 -20.37 -2.13
CA LEU A 41 -8.30 -19.19 -2.38
C LEU A 41 -8.29 -18.27 -1.15
N ALA A 42 -9.46 -17.98 -0.55
CA ALA A 42 -9.56 -17.20 0.67
C ALA A 42 -8.74 -17.78 1.82
N GLY A 43 -8.74 -19.10 1.97
CA GLY A 43 -7.94 -19.81 2.97
C GLY A 43 -6.44 -19.67 2.72
N ALA A 44 -5.99 -19.88 1.48
CA ALA A 44 -4.59 -19.76 1.07
C ALA A 44 -4.07 -18.33 1.23
N THR A 45 -4.85 -17.34 0.80
CA THR A 45 -4.50 -15.92 0.96
C THR A 45 -4.34 -15.54 2.43
N ARG A 46 -5.23 -16.01 3.29
CA ARG A 46 -5.13 -15.77 4.72
C ARG A 46 -3.86 -16.37 5.32
N GLU A 47 -3.47 -17.57 4.91
CA GLU A 47 -2.22 -18.21 5.37
C GLU A 47 -1.00 -17.43 4.90
N LYS A 48 -0.99 -16.96 3.65
CA LYS A 48 0.07 -16.11 3.10
C LYS A 48 0.29 -14.83 3.92
N THR A 49 -0.77 -14.23 4.49
CA THR A 49 -0.64 -13.02 5.31
C THR A 49 0.15 -13.24 6.61
N TYR A 50 0.16 -14.42 7.19
CA TYR A 50 1.00 -14.71 8.36
C TYR A 50 2.49 -14.78 8.00
N GLN A 51 2.81 -15.25 6.81
CA GLN A 51 4.19 -15.24 6.30
C GLN A 51 4.66 -13.81 6.04
N ILE A 52 3.78 -12.94 5.53
CA ILE A 52 4.07 -11.52 5.33
C ILE A 52 4.33 -10.83 6.68
N ASP A 53 3.49 -11.06 7.70
CA ASP A 53 3.69 -10.51 9.04
C ASP A 53 5.06 -10.91 9.63
N ALA A 54 5.50 -12.15 9.41
CA ALA A 54 6.81 -12.60 9.87
C ALA A 54 7.97 -11.89 9.13
N ARG A 55 7.80 -11.61 7.83
CA ARG A 55 8.78 -10.84 7.06
C ARG A 55 8.87 -9.39 7.56
N CYS A 56 7.73 -8.74 7.80
CA CYS A 56 7.68 -7.40 8.38
C CYS A 56 8.41 -7.34 9.72
N ALA A 57 8.11 -8.25 10.65
CA ALA A 57 8.77 -8.30 11.95
C ALA A 57 10.30 -8.50 11.84
N ASN A 58 10.74 -9.29 10.86
CA ASN A 58 12.17 -9.47 10.59
C ASN A 58 12.82 -8.21 10.01
N LEU A 59 12.16 -7.53 9.07
CA LEU A 59 12.64 -6.28 8.48
C LEU A 59 12.78 -5.18 9.55
N GLU A 60 11.78 -5.04 10.41
CA GLU A 60 11.81 -4.11 11.53
C GLU A 60 13.00 -4.39 12.46
N ALA A 61 13.20 -5.66 12.84
CA ALA A 61 14.33 -6.08 13.68
C ALA A 61 15.70 -5.79 13.03
N VAL A 62 15.83 -6.01 11.71
CA VAL A 62 17.04 -5.67 10.94
C VAL A 62 17.30 -4.18 11.01
N CYS A 63 16.29 -3.34 10.77
CA CYS A 63 16.45 -1.88 10.81
C CYS A 63 16.87 -1.38 12.21
N TYR A 64 16.23 -1.86 13.28
CA TYR A 64 16.63 -1.49 14.65
C TYR A 64 18.04 -1.97 14.99
N ASN A 65 18.43 -3.15 14.55
CA ASN A 65 19.81 -3.63 14.76
C ASN A 65 20.83 -2.76 14.04
N LEU A 66 20.55 -2.33 12.79
CA LEU A 66 21.41 -1.42 12.05
C LEU A 66 21.54 -0.06 12.76
N ILE A 67 20.45 0.49 13.26
CA ILE A 67 20.47 1.74 14.04
C ILE A 67 21.34 1.57 15.30
N ALA A 68 21.14 0.50 16.05
CA ALA A 68 21.82 0.27 17.33
C ALA A 68 23.31 -0.02 17.18
N THR A 69 23.73 -0.68 16.10
CA THR A 69 25.10 -1.19 15.96
C THR A 69 25.99 -0.35 15.04
N GLN A 70 25.40 0.37 14.07
CA GLN A 70 26.17 1.08 13.03
C GLN A 70 26.20 2.61 13.25
N GLY A 71 25.34 3.15 14.13
CA GLY A 71 25.25 4.58 14.38
C GLY A 71 24.98 5.40 13.12
N PRO A 72 23.91 5.09 12.35
CA PRO A 72 23.61 5.77 11.09
C PRO A 72 23.41 7.26 11.29
N VAL A 73 23.87 8.06 10.33
CA VAL A 73 23.75 9.51 10.37
C VAL A 73 22.97 10.01 9.15
N ALA A 74 22.36 11.17 9.32
CA ALA A 74 21.67 11.91 8.26
C ALA A 74 20.84 11.04 7.30
N SER A 75 21.28 10.86 6.07
CA SER A 75 20.56 10.14 5.01
C SER A 75 20.31 8.67 5.34
N ASP A 76 21.27 7.95 5.88
CA ASP A 76 21.11 6.54 6.27
C ASP A 76 20.05 6.39 7.35
N PHE A 77 20.05 7.30 8.32
CA PHE A 77 19.04 7.31 9.38
C PHE A 77 17.65 7.62 8.81
N ARG A 78 17.54 8.58 7.87
CA ARG A 78 16.27 8.86 7.20
C ARG A 78 15.77 7.66 6.39
N LEU A 79 16.67 6.95 5.69
CA LEU A 79 16.31 5.73 4.96
C LEU A 79 15.76 4.65 5.91
N LEU A 80 16.45 4.34 7.00
CA LEU A 80 15.99 3.36 7.97
C LEU A 80 14.66 3.76 8.62
N GLN A 81 14.50 5.05 8.95
CA GLN A 81 13.22 5.59 9.44
C GLN A 81 12.09 5.47 8.41
N THR A 82 12.39 5.68 7.14
CA THR A 82 11.42 5.52 6.04
C THR A 82 11.03 4.06 5.90
N ILE A 83 11.98 3.13 5.92
CA ILE A 83 11.72 1.69 5.85
C ILE A 83 10.85 1.25 7.04
N ILE A 84 11.18 1.63 8.27
CA ILE A 84 10.41 1.27 9.48
C ILE A 84 8.96 1.80 9.39
N TYR A 85 8.77 3.04 8.94
CA TYR A 85 7.43 3.60 8.80
C TYR A 85 6.63 2.93 7.69
N THR A 86 7.27 2.67 6.55
CA THR A 86 6.64 1.92 5.44
C THR A 86 6.28 0.52 5.91
N ASP A 87 7.14 -0.17 6.64
CA ASP A 87 6.86 -1.50 7.21
C ASP A 87 5.62 -1.48 8.13
N PHE A 88 5.48 -0.45 8.96
CA PHE A 88 4.25 -0.26 9.74
C PHE A 88 3.00 -0.15 8.84
N CYS A 89 3.05 0.60 7.74
CA CYS A 89 1.96 0.68 6.77
C CYS A 89 1.68 -0.69 6.14
N LEU A 90 2.73 -1.43 5.77
CA LEU A 90 2.64 -2.77 5.18
C LEU A 90 1.95 -3.77 6.13
N GLN A 91 2.29 -3.76 7.41
CA GLN A 91 1.61 -4.58 8.44
C GLN A 91 0.12 -4.24 8.53
N ARG A 92 -0.24 -2.94 8.44
CA ARG A 92 -1.64 -2.51 8.43
C ARG A 92 -2.39 -2.96 7.19
N MET A 93 -1.77 -2.86 6.01
CA MET A 93 -2.33 -3.36 4.76
C MET A 93 -2.52 -4.89 4.83
N CYS A 94 -1.52 -5.63 5.29
CA CYS A 94 -1.58 -7.07 5.48
C CYS A 94 -2.77 -7.49 6.38
N ASP A 95 -3.02 -6.77 7.48
CA ASP A 95 -4.22 -6.99 8.32
C ASP A 95 -5.52 -6.78 7.53
N LYS A 96 -5.60 -5.78 6.63
CA LYS A 96 -6.80 -5.56 5.82
C LYS A 96 -7.00 -6.66 4.79
N VAL A 97 -5.95 -7.10 4.11
CA VAL A 97 -5.97 -8.25 3.20
C VAL A 97 -6.48 -9.51 3.92
N ARG A 98 -5.95 -9.78 5.12
CA ARG A 98 -6.39 -10.92 5.96
C ARG A 98 -7.87 -10.84 6.30
N ARG A 99 -8.39 -9.64 6.60
CA ARG A 99 -9.80 -9.42 6.93
C ARG A 99 -10.69 -9.58 5.72
N THR A 100 -10.28 -9.11 4.55
CA THR A 100 -10.99 -9.32 3.27
C THR A 100 -11.08 -10.81 2.93
N ALA A 101 -9.98 -11.54 3.01
CA ALA A 101 -9.97 -12.99 2.83
C ALA A 101 -10.85 -13.73 3.86
N ARG A 102 -10.88 -13.26 5.11
CA ARG A 102 -11.79 -13.80 6.13
C ARG A 102 -13.26 -13.54 5.76
N ALA A 103 -13.58 -12.33 5.30
CA ALA A 103 -14.94 -12.00 4.87
C ALA A 103 -15.41 -12.90 3.72
N ALA A 104 -14.54 -13.13 2.72
CA ALA A 104 -14.77 -14.07 1.64
C ALA A 104 -15.09 -15.48 2.15
N LYS A 105 -14.27 -16.01 3.06
CA LYS A 105 -14.48 -17.34 3.64
C LYS A 105 -15.81 -17.46 4.39
N LEU A 106 -16.19 -16.44 5.15
CA LEU A 106 -17.43 -16.43 5.95
C LEU A 106 -18.66 -16.36 5.04
N ARG A 107 -18.62 -15.51 4.01
CA ARG A 107 -19.68 -15.40 3.01
C ARG A 107 -20.02 -16.75 2.39
N VAL A 108 -19.01 -17.44 1.87
CA VAL A 108 -19.22 -18.76 1.21
C VAL A 108 -19.71 -19.82 2.19
N SER A 109 -19.30 -19.73 3.47
CA SER A 109 -19.75 -20.69 4.48
C SER A 109 -21.22 -20.52 4.85
N ALA A 110 -21.81 -19.37 4.58
CA ALA A 110 -23.20 -19.05 4.83
C ALA A 110 -24.10 -19.13 3.57
N ASP A 111 -23.52 -19.56 2.43
CA ASP A 111 -24.20 -19.71 1.14
C ASP A 111 -24.88 -18.43 0.63
N ILE A 112 -24.20 -17.28 0.82
CA ILE A 112 -24.75 -15.98 0.51
C ILE A 112 -24.36 -15.57 -0.90
N GLU A 113 -25.36 -15.34 -1.74
CA GLU A 113 -25.20 -14.72 -3.04
C GLU A 113 -25.16 -13.20 -2.89
N LEU A 114 -24.13 -12.57 -3.47
CA LEU A 114 -24.06 -11.12 -3.56
C LEU A 114 -24.84 -10.63 -4.77
N PRO A 115 -25.60 -9.54 -4.64
CA PRO A 115 -26.17 -8.86 -5.80
C PRO A 115 -25.10 -8.46 -6.80
N ALA A 116 -25.39 -8.62 -8.11
CA ALA A 116 -24.43 -8.31 -9.18
C ALA A 116 -23.94 -6.87 -9.12
N GLU A 117 -24.81 -5.91 -8.80
CA GLU A 117 -24.48 -4.51 -8.65
C GLU A 117 -23.42 -4.27 -7.55
N LEU A 118 -23.49 -4.99 -6.42
CA LEU A 118 -22.46 -4.87 -5.37
C LEU A 118 -21.14 -5.51 -5.78
N ILE A 119 -21.18 -6.57 -6.58
CA ILE A 119 -19.96 -7.19 -7.11
C ILE A 119 -19.25 -6.21 -8.05
N GLU A 120 -19.98 -5.58 -8.98
CA GLU A 120 -19.44 -4.59 -9.91
C GLU A 120 -18.81 -3.39 -9.17
N LEU A 121 -19.48 -2.89 -8.14
CA LEU A 121 -18.95 -1.79 -7.32
C LEU A 121 -17.66 -2.18 -6.56
N VAL A 122 -17.59 -3.39 -6.00
CA VAL A 122 -16.36 -3.88 -5.34
C VAL A 122 -15.23 -4.06 -6.36
N GLU A 123 -15.52 -4.52 -7.58
CA GLU A 123 -14.54 -4.65 -8.66
C GLU A 123 -13.98 -3.29 -9.09
N GLU A 124 -14.84 -2.29 -9.21
CA GLU A 124 -14.43 -0.92 -9.59
C GLU A 124 -13.59 -0.27 -8.49
N GLU A 125 -14.02 -0.38 -7.24
CA GLU A 125 -13.25 0.07 -6.09
C GLU A 125 -11.87 -0.62 -6.04
N ALA A 126 -11.83 -1.93 -6.23
CA ALA A 126 -10.58 -2.68 -6.23
C ALA A 126 -9.62 -2.22 -7.33
N LYS A 127 -10.10 -2.00 -8.56
CA LYS A 127 -9.28 -1.46 -9.67
C LYS A 127 -8.67 -0.11 -9.32
N THR A 128 -9.44 0.76 -8.69
CA THR A 128 -8.96 2.08 -8.26
C THR A 128 -7.90 1.96 -7.16
N VAL A 129 -8.12 1.08 -6.17
CA VAL A 129 -7.15 0.81 -5.11
C VAL A 129 -5.85 0.22 -5.67
N TYR A 130 -5.91 -0.71 -6.62
CA TYR A 130 -4.72 -1.27 -7.27
C TYR A 130 -3.91 -0.20 -8.00
N ARG A 131 -4.57 0.76 -8.65
CA ARG A 131 -3.89 1.90 -9.28
C ARG A 131 -3.15 2.75 -8.25
N VAL A 132 -3.81 3.12 -7.17
CA VAL A 132 -3.17 3.85 -6.05
C VAL A 132 -1.96 3.08 -5.52
N MET A 133 -2.08 1.79 -5.30
CA MET A 133 -0.98 0.95 -4.80
C MET A 133 0.19 0.91 -5.80
N GLY A 134 -0.08 0.77 -7.09
CA GLY A 134 0.95 0.79 -8.13
C GLY A 134 1.69 2.11 -8.22
N THR A 135 0.98 3.25 -8.17
CA THR A 135 1.60 4.59 -8.14
C THR A 135 2.43 4.78 -6.86
N ALA A 136 1.93 4.36 -5.70
CA ALA A 136 2.67 4.43 -4.45
C ALA A 136 3.96 3.58 -4.49
N ALA A 137 3.91 2.39 -5.07
CA ALA A 137 5.11 1.56 -5.30
C ALA A 137 6.12 2.28 -6.22
N SER A 138 5.64 2.94 -7.27
CA SER A 138 6.49 3.73 -8.18
C SER A 138 7.18 4.88 -7.46
N VAL A 139 6.49 5.59 -6.57
CA VAL A 139 7.10 6.62 -5.71
C VAL A 139 8.22 6.04 -4.85
N LEU A 140 7.97 4.89 -4.19
CA LEU A 140 8.94 4.23 -3.30
C LEU A 140 10.19 3.72 -4.04
N VAL A 141 10.04 3.32 -5.30
CA VAL A 141 11.13 2.80 -6.15
C VAL A 141 11.91 3.94 -6.79
N LEU A 142 11.21 4.88 -7.41
CA LEU A 142 11.80 5.93 -8.24
C LEU A 142 12.24 7.15 -7.44
N ASN A 143 11.78 7.31 -6.20
CA ASN A 143 11.93 8.54 -5.41
C ASN A 143 11.46 9.79 -6.18
N ASP A 144 10.38 9.64 -6.94
CA ASP A 144 9.82 10.67 -7.79
C ASP A 144 8.75 11.45 -7.04
N LEU A 145 9.01 12.74 -6.83
CA LEU A 145 8.11 13.61 -6.07
C LEU A 145 6.90 14.06 -6.91
N GLY A 146 7.03 14.11 -8.24
CA GLY A 146 5.90 14.42 -9.13
C GLY A 146 4.77 13.40 -9.01
N LEU A 147 5.10 12.13 -8.84
CA LEU A 147 4.11 11.06 -8.61
C LEU A 147 3.33 11.19 -7.29
N LEU A 148 3.84 11.93 -6.29
CA LEU A 148 3.09 12.18 -5.05
C LEU A 148 1.86 13.03 -5.29
N ARG A 149 1.91 13.98 -6.22
CA ARG A 149 0.76 14.79 -6.61
C ARG A 149 -0.29 13.93 -7.32
N GLU A 150 0.14 13.13 -8.29
CA GLU A 150 -0.75 12.18 -8.98
C GLU A 150 -1.43 11.24 -7.96
N LEU A 151 -0.68 10.77 -6.98
CA LEU A 151 -1.19 9.91 -5.93
C LEU A 151 -2.28 10.57 -5.08
N SER A 152 -2.17 11.88 -4.79
CA SER A 152 -3.20 12.63 -4.09
C SER A 152 -4.50 12.75 -4.90
N GLU A 153 -4.41 12.97 -6.20
CA GLU A 153 -5.57 13.01 -7.10
C GLU A 153 -6.25 11.62 -7.20
N GLN A 154 -5.44 10.57 -7.25
CA GLN A 154 -5.94 9.20 -7.25
C GLN A 154 -6.62 8.81 -5.93
N GLU A 155 -6.16 9.33 -4.79
CA GLU A 155 -6.82 9.12 -3.49
C GLU A 155 -8.22 9.72 -3.47
N GLU A 156 -8.37 10.96 -3.91
CA GLU A 156 -9.66 11.62 -3.97
C GLU A 156 -10.64 10.82 -4.84
N SER A 157 -10.16 10.31 -5.98
CA SER A 157 -10.92 9.41 -6.85
C SER A 157 -11.31 8.11 -6.13
N ALA A 158 -10.37 7.46 -5.44
CA ALA A 158 -10.62 6.21 -4.71
C ALA A 158 -11.64 6.41 -3.59
N HIS A 159 -11.53 7.51 -2.86
CA HIS A 159 -12.50 7.86 -1.83
C HIS A 159 -13.90 8.14 -2.41
N GLY A 160 -13.97 8.78 -3.57
CA GLY A 160 -15.23 9.00 -4.30
C GLY A 160 -15.94 7.69 -4.66
N VAL A 161 -15.20 6.69 -5.14
CA VAL A 161 -15.75 5.35 -5.46
C VAL A 161 -16.24 4.64 -4.19
N TYR A 162 -15.47 4.71 -3.10
CA TYR A 162 -15.89 4.17 -1.80
C TYR A 162 -17.20 4.83 -1.29
N GLU A 163 -17.34 6.15 -1.43
CA GLU A 163 -18.55 6.85 -1.04
C GLU A 163 -19.77 6.47 -1.91
N GLU A 164 -19.57 6.25 -3.20
CA GLU A 164 -20.62 5.79 -4.10
C GLU A 164 -21.05 4.36 -3.78
N PHE A 165 -20.09 3.47 -3.50
CA PHE A 165 -20.36 2.14 -2.99
C PHE A 165 -21.23 2.21 -1.74
N PHE A 166 -20.87 3.04 -0.77
CA PHE A 166 -21.61 3.18 0.48
C PHE A 166 -23.02 3.71 0.28
N ARG A 167 -23.21 4.65 -0.65
CA ARG A 167 -24.55 5.17 -1.01
C ARG A 167 -25.42 4.11 -1.70
N SER A 168 -24.87 3.37 -2.64
CA SER A 168 -25.57 2.29 -3.35
C SER A 168 -25.96 1.16 -2.39
N TYR A 169 -25.03 0.75 -1.55
CA TYR A 169 -25.27 -0.22 -0.50
C TYR A 169 -26.41 0.19 0.44
N ASN A 170 -26.44 1.43 0.94
CA ASN A 170 -27.51 1.91 1.81
C ASN A 170 -28.89 1.92 1.12
N ARG A 171 -28.93 2.22 -0.19
CA ARG A 171 -30.19 2.14 -0.97
C ARG A 171 -30.70 0.69 -1.05
N MET A 172 -29.80 -0.27 -1.31
CA MET A 172 -30.16 -1.68 -1.40
C MET A 172 -30.57 -2.23 -0.03
N ALA A 173 -29.82 -1.94 1.02
CA ALA A 173 -30.16 -2.34 2.39
C ALA A 173 -31.52 -1.80 2.85
N ALA A 174 -31.88 -0.59 2.45
CA ALA A 174 -33.20 -0.02 2.77
C ALA A 174 -34.36 -0.73 2.04
N ILE A 175 -34.10 -1.34 0.88
CA ILE A 175 -35.09 -2.08 0.11
C ILE A 175 -35.25 -3.51 0.67
N ASP A 176 -34.14 -4.19 0.97
CA ASP A 176 -34.12 -5.60 1.38
C ASP A 176 -34.45 -5.81 2.87
N LEU A 177 -34.25 -4.79 3.69
CA LEU A 177 -34.51 -4.84 5.15
C LEU A 177 -35.95 -4.42 5.51
N GLY A 178 -36.95 -4.78 4.68
CA GLY A 178 -38.35 -4.65 5.03
C GLY A 178 -38.71 -5.41 6.32
N GLU A 179 -39.89 -5.10 6.91
CA GLU A 179 -40.36 -5.76 8.14
C GLU A 179 -40.33 -7.28 7.98
N GLY A 180 -39.35 -7.95 8.62
CA GLY A 180 -39.21 -9.41 8.61
C GLY A 180 -37.85 -9.95 8.21
N SER A 181 -36.83 -9.11 7.97
CA SER A 181 -35.47 -9.57 7.67
C SER A 181 -34.83 -10.28 8.88
N ASP A 182 -34.22 -11.44 8.59
CA ASP A 182 -33.50 -12.24 9.56
C ASP A 182 -32.13 -11.60 9.92
N ASP A 183 -31.64 -11.80 11.14
CA ASP A 183 -30.32 -11.34 11.62
C ASP A 183 -29.16 -11.76 10.71
N SER A 184 -29.30 -12.86 9.95
CA SER A 184 -28.32 -13.34 9.00
C SER A 184 -28.09 -12.36 7.83
N SER A 185 -29.15 -11.76 7.30
CA SER A 185 -29.09 -10.79 6.20
C SER A 185 -28.28 -9.53 6.56
N TYR A 186 -28.39 -9.06 7.80
CA TYR A 186 -27.60 -7.94 8.32
C TYR A 186 -26.10 -8.27 8.40
N ASP A 187 -25.75 -9.48 8.83
CA ASP A 187 -24.35 -9.90 8.97
C ASP A 187 -23.66 -9.98 7.61
N ASP A 188 -24.36 -10.32 6.56
CA ASP A 188 -23.84 -10.47 5.22
C ASP A 188 -23.62 -9.13 4.54
N LEU A 189 -24.60 -8.27 4.63
CA LEU A 189 -24.48 -6.89 4.20
C LEU A 189 -23.32 -6.19 4.91
N ARG A 190 -23.17 -6.41 6.22
CA ARG A 190 -22.03 -5.89 6.98
C ARG A 190 -20.68 -6.40 6.47
N ARG A 191 -20.59 -7.66 6.02
CA ARG A 191 -19.35 -8.22 5.48
C ARG A 191 -18.95 -7.56 4.16
N VAL A 192 -19.90 -7.19 3.33
CA VAL A 192 -19.64 -6.48 2.06
C VAL A 192 -19.11 -5.07 2.34
N ILE A 193 -19.78 -4.30 3.19
CA ILE A 193 -19.29 -2.97 3.63
C ILE A 193 -17.89 -3.06 4.23
N MET A 194 -17.64 -4.06 5.04
CA MET A 194 -16.33 -4.19 5.67
C MET A 194 -15.24 -4.55 4.66
N ALA A 195 -15.57 -5.31 3.59
CA ALA A 195 -14.61 -5.59 2.52
C ALA A 195 -14.22 -4.31 1.77
N SER A 196 -15.20 -3.51 1.33
CA SER A 196 -14.97 -2.19 0.72
C SER A 196 -14.13 -1.28 1.61
N ARG A 197 -14.49 -1.14 2.90
CA ARG A 197 -13.71 -0.35 3.85
C ARG A 197 -12.25 -0.85 4.01
N TYR A 198 -11.99 -2.15 3.85
CA TYR A 198 -10.62 -2.67 3.91
C TYR A 198 -9.84 -2.32 2.66
N LEU A 199 -10.48 -2.26 1.48
CA LEU A 199 -9.88 -1.77 0.24
C LEU A 199 -9.47 -0.30 0.37
N ASP A 200 -10.39 0.58 0.76
CA ASP A 200 -10.11 1.99 1.02
C ASP A 200 -8.92 2.17 1.98
N ARG A 201 -8.85 1.38 3.06
CA ARG A 201 -7.73 1.45 4.01
C ARG A 201 -6.40 0.98 3.41
N CYS A 202 -6.40 0.03 2.48
CA CYS A 202 -5.17 -0.34 1.76
C CYS A 202 -4.65 0.81 0.92
N ALA A 203 -5.51 1.53 0.19
CA ALA A 203 -5.13 2.72 -0.55
C ALA A 203 -4.50 3.77 0.38
N GLN A 204 -5.16 4.12 1.48
CA GLN A 204 -4.66 5.12 2.42
C GLN A 204 -3.28 4.76 3.01
N TYR A 205 -3.07 3.52 3.45
CA TYR A 205 -1.76 3.10 3.95
C TYR A 205 -0.68 3.09 2.88
N SER A 206 -1.03 2.84 1.61
CA SER A 206 -0.09 2.93 0.49
C SER A 206 0.37 4.37 0.26
N ILE A 207 -0.55 5.31 0.35
CA ILE A 207 -0.27 6.74 0.23
C ILE A 207 0.58 7.24 1.39
N ASP A 208 0.24 6.85 2.63
CA ASP A 208 1.04 7.18 3.82
C ASP A 208 2.49 6.67 3.68
N ALA A 209 2.68 5.47 3.15
CA ALA A 209 4.00 4.90 2.89
C ALA A 209 4.74 5.71 1.82
N ALA A 210 4.09 6.05 0.70
CA ALA A 210 4.69 6.82 -0.39
C ALA A 210 5.06 8.24 0.04
N ALA A 211 4.19 8.93 0.78
CA ALA A 211 4.44 10.27 1.31
C ALA A 211 5.71 10.34 2.20
N ARG A 212 6.13 9.21 2.76
CA ARG A 212 7.36 9.13 3.55
C ARG A 212 8.64 9.37 2.73
N ILE A 213 8.58 9.22 1.42
CA ILE A 213 9.70 9.55 0.51
C ILE A 213 10.05 11.04 0.61
N LEU A 214 9.07 11.92 0.80
CA LEU A 214 9.36 13.34 1.00
C LEU A 214 10.27 13.57 2.22
N PHE A 215 10.02 12.89 3.34
CA PHE A 215 10.91 12.93 4.48
C PHE A 215 12.31 12.37 4.16
N LEU A 216 12.39 11.28 3.39
CA LEU A 216 13.67 10.71 2.98
C LEU A 216 14.52 11.75 2.22
N LEU A 217 13.89 12.44 1.27
CA LEU A 217 14.59 13.35 0.35
C LEU A 217 14.84 14.75 0.94
N THR A 218 13.93 15.26 1.77
CA THR A 218 13.99 16.65 2.27
C THR A 218 14.36 16.77 3.75
N GLY A 219 14.21 15.67 4.50
CA GLY A 219 14.32 15.69 5.97
C GLY A 219 13.12 16.31 6.69
N GLN A 220 12.12 16.77 5.96
CA GLN A 220 10.90 17.39 6.49
C GLN A 220 9.74 16.40 6.44
N ARG A 221 8.82 16.52 7.41
CA ARG A 221 7.60 15.72 7.45
C ARG A 221 6.43 16.59 7.06
N TRP A 222 5.73 16.15 6.02
CA TRP A 222 4.52 16.78 5.53
C TRP A 222 3.38 15.77 5.60
N ASN A 223 2.18 16.25 5.88
CA ASN A 223 1.00 15.42 5.74
C ASN A 223 0.51 15.48 4.29
N GLN A 224 -0.39 14.58 3.93
CA GLN A 224 -0.89 14.43 2.58
C GLN A 224 -1.63 15.67 2.04
N MET A 225 -2.41 16.35 2.90
CA MET A 225 -3.10 17.58 2.52
C MET A 225 -2.12 18.71 2.18
N GLU A 226 -1.00 18.79 2.90
CA GLU A 226 0.06 19.75 2.61
C GLU A 226 0.78 19.41 1.31
N ILE A 227 1.06 18.13 1.05
CA ILE A 227 1.69 17.67 -0.21
C ILE A 227 0.83 18.06 -1.42
N ALA A 228 -0.48 17.92 -1.34
CA ALA A 228 -1.40 18.27 -2.41
C ALA A 228 -1.40 19.79 -2.77
N THR A 229 -0.87 20.65 -1.90
CA THR A 229 -0.78 22.11 -2.15
C THR A 229 0.48 22.52 -2.90
N PHE A 230 1.51 21.66 -2.98
CA PHE A 230 2.77 21.97 -3.65
C PHE A 230 2.70 21.61 -5.14
N ASP A 231 3.32 22.44 -5.98
CA ASP A 231 3.60 22.06 -7.35
C ASP A 231 4.88 21.21 -7.46
N GLU A 232 5.15 20.67 -8.65
CA GLU A 232 6.28 19.79 -8.87
C GLU A 232 7.63 20.50 -8.67
N ASP A 233 7.73 21.74 -9.10
CA ASP A 233 8.95 22.55 -8.98
C ASP A 233 9.22 22.87 -7.50
N GLU A 234 8.20 23.15 -6.71
CA GLU A 234 8.30 23.38 -5.26
C GLU A 234 8.77 22.12 -4.54
N LEU A 235 8.21 20.94 -4.87
CA LEU A 235 8.61 19.66 -4.28
C LEU A 235 10.06 19.31 -4.62
N GLU A 236 10.49 19.47 -5.87
CA GLU A 236 11.89 19.26 -6.27
C GLU A 236 12.83 20.26 -5.62
N GLY A 237 12.42 21.52 -5.47
CA GLY A 237 13.18 22.56 -4.78
C GLY A 237 13.40 22.28 -3.28
N MET A 238 12.57 21.46 -2.65
CA MET A 238 12.72 21.05 -1.24
C MET A 238 13.73 19.91 -1.06
N ARG A 239 14.16 19.24 -2.13
CA ARG A 239 15.09 18.12 -2.09
C ARG A 239 16.45 18.58 -1.56
N VAL A 240 16.94 17.94 -0.51
CA VAL A 240 18.28 18.19 0.01
C VAL A 240 19.30 17.64 -0.99
N PRO A 241 20.19 18.49 -1.54
CA PRO A 241 21.23 18.01 -2.43
C PRO A 241 22.10 16.93 -1.81
N ALA A 242 22.52 15.95 -2.61
CA ALA A 242 23.47 14.95 -2.16
C ALA A 242 24.79 15.64 -1.74
N GLY A 243 25.21 15.45 -0.50
CA GLY A 243 26.43 16.02 0.03
C GLY A 243 26.29 17.33 0.81
N GLU A 244 25.10 17.91 0.94
CA GLU A 244 24.86 19.04 1.86
C GLU A 244 24.54 18.55 3.28
N GLY A 245 25.57 18.39 4.05
CA GLY A 245 25.50 18.06 5.48
C GLY A 245 26.87 17.63 5.96
N ALA A 246 27.41 18.29 6.97
CA ALA A 246 28.81 18.15 7.42
C ALA A 246 29.24 16.73 7.87
N PHE A 247 28.34 15.76 7.81
CA PHE A 247 28.54 14.37 8.27
C PHE A 247 28.02 13.30 7.31
N LEU A 248 27.62 13.68 6.07
CA LEU A 248 27.07 12.72 5.13
C LEU A 248 28.18 11.93 4.43
N ASP A 249 28.01 10.61 4.40
CA ASP A 249 28.79 9.76 3.52
C ASP A 249 28.22 9.86 2.09
N PRO A 250 29.01 10.32 1.09
CA PRO A 250 28.53 10.45 -0.28
C PRO A 250 27.94 9.15 -0.86
N ALA A 251 28.40 7.98 -0.40
CA ALA A 251 27.85 6.68 -0.81
C ALA A 251 26.45 6.43 -0.22
N SER A 252 26.23 6.86 1.03
CA SER A 252 24.92 6.79 1.69
C SER A 252 23.91 7.73 1.06
N ASP A 253 24.32 8.95 0.73
CA ASP A 253 23.46 9.90 0.03
C ASP A 253 23.02 9.35 -1.33
N ALA A 254 23.93 8.74 -2.07
CA ALA A 254 23.60 8.08 -3.33
C ALA A 254 22.54 6.97 -3.15
N LEU A 255 22.62 6.18 -2.07
CA LEU A 255 21.61 5.15 -1.75
C LEU A 255 20.23 5.73 -1.41
N CYS A 256 20.19 6.86 -0.69
CA CYS A 256 18.94 7.48 -0.28
C CYS A 256 18.17 8.11 -1.45
N VAL A 257 18.88 8.79 -2.36
CA VAL A 257 18.30 9.56 -3.46
C VAL A 257 18.34 8.84 -4.80
N ALA A 258 19.11 7.75 -4.92
CA ALA A 258 19.17 6.99 -6.16
C ALA A 258 17.85 6.26 -6.42
N ARG A 259 17.41 6.33 -7.66
CA ARG A 259 16.41 5.41 -8.18
C ARG A 259 17.00 4.00 -8.13
N ILE A 260 16.22 3.01 -7.77
CA ILE A 260 16.65 1.62 -7.88
C ILE A 260 16.66 1.26 -9.37
N PRO A 261 17.80 0.83 -9.93
CA PRO A 261 17.85 0.38 -11.32
C PRO A 261 16.87 -0.78 -11.57
N ARG A 262 16.24 -0.81 -12.74
CA ARG A 262 15.26 -1.86 -13.08
C ARG A 262 15.82 -3.27 -13.01
N ASP A 263 17.08 -3.45 -13.37
CA ASP A 263 17.80 -4.71 -13.32
C ASP A 263 18.11 -5.20 -11.88
N GLU A 264 18.00 -4.32 -10.90
CA GLU A 264 18.13 -4.64 -9.47
C GLU A 264 16.78 -4.91 -8.80
N LEU A 265 15.66 -4.61 -9.47
CA LEU A 265 14.33 -4.85 -8.93
C LEU A 265 13.90 -6.31 -9.12
N ASP A 266 13.11 -6.82 -8.18
CA ASP A 266 12.36 -8.06 -8.41
C ASP A 266 11.46 -7.87 -9.65
N PRO A 267 11.43 -8.85 -10.60
CA PRO A 267 10.60 -8.76 -11.80
C PRO A 267 9.14 -8.40 -11.52
N ARG A 268 8.59 -8.83 -10.41
CA ARG A 268 7.20 -8.57 -10.00
C ARG A 268 6.98 -7.13 -9.55
N VAL A 269 7.99 -6.49 -8.94
CA VAL A 269 7.94 -5.05 -8.65
C VAL A 269 7.92 -4.25 -9.95
N CYS A 270 8.66 -4.70 -10.97
CA CYS A 270 8.58 -4.11 -12.31
C CYS A 270 7.17 -4.24 -12.91
N GLU A 271 6.55 -5.42 -12.81
CA GLU A 271 5.17 -5.66 -13.28
C GLU A 271 4.16 -4.76 -12.56
N LEU A 272 4.29 -4.56 -11.25
CA LEU A 272 3.44 -3.68 -10.47
C LEU A 272 3.53 -2.22 -10.95
N ILE A 273 4.74 -1.72 -11.19
CA ILE A 273 4.98 -0.36 -11.68
C ILE A 273 4.44 -0.19 -13.11
N GLU A 274 4.65 -1.16 -13.98
CA GLU A 274 4.17 -1.14 -15.37
C GLU A 274 2.65 -1.22 -15.45
N GLY A 275 2.03 -2.01 -14.57
CA GLY A 275 0.57 -2.09 -14.45
C GLY A 275 -0.06 -0.76 -14.05
N ALA A 276 0.58 -0.01 -13.15
CA ALA A 276 0.13 1.32 -12.77
C ALA A 276 0.26 2.35 -13.90
N ALA A 277 1.36 2.31 -14.66
CA ALA A 277 1.61 3.21 -15.80
C ALA A 277 0.73 2.91 -17.04
N GLY A 278 0.30 1.65 -17.21
CA GLY A 278 -0.51 1.21 -18.36
C GLY A 278 -1.99 1.53 -18.25
N VAL A 279 -2.46 1.99 -17.09
CA VAL A 279 -3.85 2.45 -16.88
C VAL A 279 -3.90 3.95 -17.08
N SER A 280 -3.70 4.41 -18.32
CA SER A 280 -4.08 5.76 -18.73
C SER A 280 -5.55 5.97 -18.37
N PRO A 281 -5.98 7.15 -17.86
CA PRO A 281 -7.38 7.43 -17.66
C PRO A 281 -8.05 7.26 -19.02
N ALA A 282 -8.77 6.16 -19.19
CA ALA A 282 -9.53 5.91 -20.40
C ALA A 282 -10.67 6.92 -20.44
N GLU A 283 -10.73 7.59 -21.55
CA GLU A 283 -11.82 8.30 -22.20
C GLU A 283 -13.22 8.18 -21.57
#